data_4e0b893140ac2de9e4c7705a51e8c302
#
_entry.id   4e0b893140ac2de9e4c7705a51e8c302
#
_cell.length_a   1.000
_cell.length_b   1.000
_cell.length_c   1.000
_cell.angle_alpha   90.00
_cell.angle_beta   90.00
_cell.angle_gamma   90.00
#
_symmetry.space_group_name_H-M   'P 1'
#
loop_
_entity.id
_entity.type
_entity.pdbx_description
1 polymer ?
#
loop_
_entity_poly.entity_id
_entity_poly.type
_entity_poly.pdbx_seq_one_letter_code
_entity_poly.pdbx_strand_id
1 'polypeptide(L)'
;MCIFCMIANGEIPSNKIYEDESVIAFLDINPTSYGHTLVVPKEHCDSFLDCPDETRNHVFEVASKLANKLEQTLHCDGINILSNVHEAAGQSVNHF
;
A
#
# COMPACT_ATOMS: atom_id res chain seq x y z
N MET A 1 1.67 -16.01 9.38
CA MET A 1 2.37 -14.74 9.56
C MET A 1 2.13 -13.84 8.35
N CYS A 2 1.90 -12.56 8.58
CA CYS A 2 1.56 -11.62 7.52
C CYS A 2 2.81 -11.18 6.75
N ILE A 3 2.82 -11.37 5.43
CA ILE A 3 3.96 -11.00 4.59
C ILE A 3 4.20 -9.48 4.60
N PHE A 4 3.14 -8.68 4.67
CA PHE A 4 3.30 -7.21 4.72
C PHE A 4 3.87 -6.74 6.05
N CYS A 5 3.52 -7.41 7.15
CA CYS A 5 4.14 -7.14 8.44
C CYS A 5 5.65 -7.45 8.39
N MET A 6 6.02 -8.53 7.73
CA MET A 6 7.41 -8.91 7.58
C MET A 6 8.19 -7.90 6.74
N ILE A 7 7.58 -7.37 5.69
CA ILE A 7 8.18 -6.30 4.88
C ILE A 7 8.34 -5.03 5.70
N ALA A 8 7.30 -4.66 6.45
CA ALA A 8 7.33 -3.47 7.29
C ALA A 8 8.39 -3.53 8.38
N ASN A 9 8.68 -4.73 8.89
CA ASN A 9 9.70 -4.95 9.90
C ASN A 9 11.11 -5.14 9.32
N GLY A 10 11.25 -5.14 8.01
CA GLY A 10 12.55 -5.34 7.36
C GLY A 10 13.00 -6.79 7.28
N GLU A 11 12.13 -7.74 7.61
CA GLU A 11 12.46 -9.17 7.58
C GLU A 11 12.53 -9.72 6.16
N ILE A 12 11.78 -9.11 5.23
CA ILE A 12 11.75 -9.47 3.81
C ILE A 12 12.12 -8.24 3.00
N PRO A 13 13.05 -8.34 2.06
CA PRO A 13 13.39 -7.20 1.21
C PRO A 13 12.23 -6.81 0.29
N SER A 14 12.16 -5.53 -0.04
CA SER A 14 11.15 -5.00 -0.95
C SER A 14 11.73 -3.82 -1.73
N ASN A 15 11.07 -3.44 -2.82
CA ASN A 15 11.41 -2.25 -3.58
C ASN A 15 10.72 -1.03 -2.96
N LYS A 16 11.22 -0.62 -1.81
CA LYS A 16 10.65 0.45 -1.01
C LYS A 16 10.82 1.80 -1.70
N ILE A 17 9.73 2.56 -1.80
CA ILE A 17 9.77 3.92 -2.38
C ILE A 17 9.41 5.00 -1.37
N TYR A 18 8.85 4.64 -0.21
CA TYR A 18 8.52 5.59 0.85
C TYR A 18 8.39 4.85 2.17
N GLU A 19 8.78 5.51 3.24
CA GLU A 19 8.60 4.97 4.59
C GLU A 19 8.58 6.10 5.60
N ASP A 20 7.65 6.03 6.56
CA ASP A 20 7.68 6.88 7.74
C ASP A 20 7.41 6.01 8.98
N GLU A 21 7.08 6.61 10.12
CA GLU A 21 6.90 5.87 11.37
C GLU A 21 5.74 4.88 11.31
N SER A 22 4.72 5.14 10.51
CA SER A 22 3.49 4.36 10.52
C SER A 22 3.09 3.76 9.18
N VAL A 23 3.73 4.15 8.08
CA VAL A 23 3.37 3.71 6.72
C VAL A 23 4.62 3.34 5.93
N ILE A 24 4.50 2.30 5.11
CA ILE A 24 5.53 1.93 4.15
C ILE A 24 4.88 1.74 2.78
N ALA A 25 5.57 2.15 1.72
CA ALA A 25 5.12 1.95 0.35
C ALA A 25 6.23 1.28 -0.46
N PHE A 26 5.84 0.30 -1.26
CA PHE A 26 6.79 -0.46 -2.07
C PHE A 26 6.14 -0.93 -3.37
N LEU A 27 6.97 -1.20 -4.37
CA LEU A 27 6.46 -1.69 -5.65
C LEU A 27 6.03 -3.14 -5.55
N ASP A 28 4.91 -3.47 -6.19
CA ASP A 28 4.42 -4.84 -6.25
C ASP A 28 5.36 -5.69 -7.13
N ILE A 29 5.73 -6.87 -6.64
CA ILE A 29 6.58 -7.80 -7.41
C ILE A 29 5.80 -8.49 -8.54
N ASN A 30 4.46 -8.48 -8.46
CA ASN A 30 3.59 -9.00 -9.51
C ASN A 30 2.70 -7.87 -10.02
N PRO A 31 3.29 -6.86 -10.67
CA PRO A 31 2.53 -5.65 -11.01
C PRO A 31 1.51 -5.90 -12.11
N THR A 32 0.34 -5.26 -11.97
CA THR A 32 -0.66 -5.21 -13.02
C THR A 32 -0.20 -4.25 -14.13
N SER A 33 0.53 -3.21 -13.76
CA SER A 33 1.04 -2.20 -14.69
C SER A 33 2.28 -1.54 -14.10
N TYR A 34 2.95 -0.70 -14.90
CA TYR A 34 4.08 0.08 -14.42
C TYR A 34 3.67 0.95 -13.22
N GLY A 35 4.51 0.95 -12.21
CA GLY A 35 4.28 1.76 -11.04
C GLY A 35 3.23 1.22 -10.09
N HIS A 36 2.81 -0.04 -10.25
CA HIS A 36 1.88 -0.67 -9.30
C HIS A 36 2.51 -0.65 -7.92
N THR A 37 1.98 0.18 -7.03
CA THR A 37 2.53 0.47 -5.72
C THR A 37 1.56 0.03 -4.64
N LEU A 38 2.11 -0.59 -3.60
CA LEU A 38 1.36 -0.96 -2.40
C LEU A 38 1.70 0.04 -1.32
N VAL A 39 0.68 0.59 -0.67
CA VAL A 39 0.84 1.52 0.45
C VAL A 39 0.16 0.89 1.65
N VAL A 40 0.92 0.52 2.65
CA VAL A 40 0.40 -0.25 3.77
C VAL A 40 0.81 0.37 5.11
N PRO A 41 -0.07 0.27 6.14
CA PRO A 41 0.32 0.69 7.48
C PRO A 41 1.30 -0.33 8.07
N LYS A 42 2.20 0.13 8.92
CA LYS A 42 3.10 -0.77 9.65
C LYS A 42 2.35 -1.53 10.74
N GLU A 43 1.36 -0.88 11.34
CA GLU A 43 0.43 -1.53 12.26
C GLU A 43 -0.43 -2.50 11.48
N HIS A 44 -0.58 -3.73 11.97
CA HIS A 44 -1.40 -4.72 11.27
C HIS A 44 -2.88 -4.37 11.42
N CYS A 45 -3.55 -4.15 10.30
CA CYS A 45 -5.01 -4.08 10.19
C CYS A 45 -5.39 -5.09 9.11
N ASP A 46 -6.41 -5.91 9.33
CA ASP A 46 -6.80 -6.91 8.33
C ASP A 46 -7.30 -6.28 7.05
N SER A 47 -7.97 -5.14 7.15
CA SER A 47 -8.51 -4.44 5.98
C SER A 47 -8.79 -2.99 6.31
N PHE A 48 -9.28 -2.27 5.31
CA PHE A 48 -9.75 -0.90 5.44
C PHE A 48 -10.78 -0.75 6.58
N LEU A 49 -11.59 -1.79 6.82
CA LEU A 49 -12.72 -1.70 7.75
C LEU A 49 -12.30 -1.65 9.22
N ASP A 50 -11.25 -2.37 9.60
CA ASP A 50 -10.84 -2.45 11.01
C ASP A 50 -9.65 -1.55 11.36
N CYS A 51 -9.15 -0.80 10.40
CA CYS A 51 -8.02 0.09 10.62
C CYS A 51 -8.46 1.32 11.42
N PRO A 52 -7.69 1.75 12.44
CA PRO A 52 -7.99 3.00 13.15
C PRO A 52 -8.06 4.18 12.17
N ASP A 53 -8.96 5.14 12.44
CA ASP A 53 -9.18 6.29 11.56
C ASP A 53 -7.89 7.05 11.26
N GLU A 54 -7.08 7.31 12.28
CA GLU A 54 -5.84 8.05 12.12
C GLU A 54 -4.87 7.33 11.18
N THR A 55 -4.71 6.03 11.37
CA THR A 55 -3.83 5.21 10.53
C THR A 55 -4.34 5.15 9.10
N ARG A 56 -5.63 4.87 8.91
CA ARG A 56 -6.25 4.82 7.60
C ARG A 56 -6.11 6.15 6.87
N ASN A 57 -6.38 7.25 7.54
CA ASN A 57 -6.30 8.58 6.93
C ASN A 57 -4.86 8.89 6.49
N HIS A 58 -3.88 8.50 7.28
CA HIS A 58 -2.48 8.72 6.93
C HIS A 58 -2.04 7.86 5.74
N VAL A 59 -2.52 6.63 5.65
CA VAL A 59 -2.25 5.77 4.49
C VAL A 59 -2.75 6.44 3.20
N PHE A 60 -3.95 6.99 3.22
CA PHE A 60 -4.50 7.67 2.03
C PHE A 60 -3.81 8.99 1.75
N GLU A 61 -3.35 9.70 2.77
CA GLU A 61 -2.55 10.92 2.58
C GLU A 61 -1.25 10.58 1.84
N VAL A 62 -0.55 9.55 2.26
CA VAL A 62 0.67 9.08 1.60
C VAL A 62 0.37 8.61 0.18
N ALA A 63 -0.72 7.85 0.01
CA ALA A 63 -1.13 7.35 -1.30
C ALA A 63 -1.39 8.51 -2.27
N SER A 64 -2.02 9.58 -1.81
CA SER A 64 -2.29 10.76 -2.63
C SER A 64 -0.98 11.41 -3.12
N LYS A 65 -0.02 11.57 -2.22
CA LYS A 65 1.27 12.18 -2.57
C LYS A 65 2.04 11.32 -3.56
N LEU A 66 2.04 9.99 -3.36
CA LEU A 66 2.73 9.08 -4.27
C LEU A 66 2.03 9.02 -5.64
N ALA A 67 0.70 9.03 -5.65
CA ALA A 67 -0.06 9.03 -6.91
C ALA A 67 0.26 10.25 -7.75
N ASN A 68 0.32 11.43 -7.13
CA ASN A 68 0.69 12.67 -7.82
C ASN A 68 2.09 12.56 -8.43
N LYS A 69 3.02 12.01 -7.68
CA LYS A 69 4.40 11.85 -8.15
C LYS A 69 4.50 10.83 -9.29
N LEU A 70 3.76 9.73 -9.18
CA LEU A 70 3.72 8.71 -10.24
C LEU A 70 3.12 9.25 -11.52
N GLU A 71 2.06 10.03 -11.42
CA GLU A 71 1.43 10.67 -12.58
C GLU A 71 2.43 11.55 -13.32
N GLN A 72 3.18 12.36 -12.58
CA GLN A 72 4.19 13.27 -13.15
C GLN A 72 5.35 12.51 -13.76
N THR A 73 5.77 11.40 -13.15
CA THR A 73 6.95 10.64 -13.57
C THR A 73 6.63 9.72 -14.74
N LEU A 74 5.49 9.04 -14.71
CA LEU A 74 5.13 8.04 -15.72
C LEU A 74 4.27 8.60 -16.84
N HIS A 75 3.77 9.83 -16.68
CA HIS A 75 2.88 10.48 -17.66
C HIS A 75 1.67 9.62 -18.01
N CYS A 76 1.09 8.96 -17.01
CA CYS A 76 -0.08 8.09 -17.22
C CYS A 76 -1.34 8.92 -17.40
N ASP A 77 -2.32 8.34 -18.09
CA ASP A 77 -3.60 9.00 -18.38
C ASP A 77 -4.58 8.92 -17.22
N GLY A 78 -4.37 8.01 -16.28
CA GLY A 78 -5.23 7.86 -15.12
C GLY A 78 -4.60 6.97 -14.06
N ILE A 79 -5.18 6.99 -12.86
CA ILE A 79 -4.70 6.22 -11.71
C ILE A 79 -5.91 5.61 -11.00
N ASN A 80 -5.78 4.34 -10.64
CA ASN A 80 -6.76 3.68 -9.77
C ASN A 80 -6.20 3.58 -8.36
N ILE A 81 -7.04 3.86 -7.39
CA ILE A 81 -6.73 3.66 -5.98
C ILE A 81 -7.65 2.54 -5.50
N LEU A 82 -7.08 1.41 -5.12
CA LEU A 82 -7.84 0.23 -4.76
C LEU A 82 -7.54 -0.22 -3.33
N SER A 83 -8.58 -0.61 -2.61
CA SER A 83 -8.46 -1.26 -1.31
C SER A 83 -9.48 -2.39 -1.28
N ASN A 84 -9.01 -3.62 -1.40
CA ASN A 84 -9.88 -4.79 -1.43
C ASN A 84 -10.18 -5.26 0.00
N VAL A 85 -11.44 -5.47 0.29
CA VAL A 85 -11.88 -5.96 1.60
C VAL A 85 -12.48 -7.35 1.40
N HIS A 86 -11.91 -8.33 2.06
CA HIS A 86 -12.27 -9.74 1.98
C HIS A 86 -11.90 -10.41 0.66
N GLU A 87 -11.76 -11.71 0.69
CA GLU A 87 -11.38 -12.53 -0.45
C GLU A 87 -12.32 -12.36 -1.63
N ALA A 88 -13.62 -12.26 -1.35
CA ALA A 88 -14.64 -12.12 -2.42
C ALA A 88 -14.43 -10.85 -3.25
N ALA A 89 -13.81 -9.83 -2.68
CA ALA A 89 -13.52 -8.57 -3.37
C ALA A 89 -12.09 -8.53 -3.94
N GLY A 90 -11.32 -9.61 -3.78
CA GLY A 90 -9.97 -9.70 -4.33
C GLY A 90 -8.85 -9.48 -3.34
N GLN A 91 -9.13 -9.43 -2.05
CA GLN A 91 -8.08 -9.29 -1.04
C GLN A 91 -7.29 -10.60 -0.93
N SER A 92 -6.02 -10.55 -1.29
CA SER A 92 -5.14 -11.72 -1.28
C SER A 92 -4.25 -11.79 -0.04
N VAL A 93 -4.03 -10.66 0.62
CA VAL A 93 -3.25 -10.57 1.87
C VAL A 93 -4.11 -9.87 2.90
N ASN A 94 -4.25 -10.48 4.09
CA ASN A 94 -5.05 -9.89 5.17
C ASN A 94 -4.25 -8.81 5.90
N HIS A 95 -4.03 -7.71 5.20
CA HIS A 95 -3.36 -6.52 5.70
C HIS A 95 -3.81 -5.35 4.82
N PHE A 96 -4.30 -4.31 5.45
CA PHE A 96 -4.83 -3.14 4.75
C PHE A 96 -3.81 -2.48 3.84
#